data_38edbd1b112e47afbd75dacbdb94fa0b
#
_entry.id   38edbd1b112e47afbd75dacbdb94fa0b
#
_cell.length_a   1.000
_cell.length_b   1.000
_cell.length_c   1.000
_cell.angle_alpha   90.00
_cell.angle_beta   90.00
_cell.angle_gamma   90.00
#
_symmetry.space_group_name_H-M   'P 1'
#
loop_
_entity.id
_entity.type
_entity.pdbx_description
1 polymer ?
#
loop_
_entity_poly.entity_id
_entity_poly.type
_entity_poly.pdbx_seq_one_letter_code
_entity_poly.pdbx_strand_id
1 'polypeptide(L)'
;MFIKTNKGQVDQKWYMGLTYEDDNGNDTDYTIETDGNIAAVALEDGYGDEFGIIKGEEAYLNINTIIKNIDKRFYVDATNNLVMFTDATKTYKTKIGGKTINETENTDYVISFMDGKNCYVNVKFVKKYVDFDYKVVKAEGKSPARIVLKYTSGEKNQMTVKSNIEMRTKADYQNLIVTTLKKNTKVTVLEESGDWTKVGTDDGFMGYVPAKKLKDKETKKTDFKSDADTYTHVLMDKKISLGWNAITNLTANGNLETIIEHTKGLNVISPTWYSLSDNKGNLRSYASATYVEKAHSKGLKVWALVNDFGTQDKASKEYTKKVLTDTTKRENLVDNIMTNIKDYNLDGINIDFEFINKDIINSYLQFLRELSIECRKAGKVLSIDNYVPSSGSEYYDIAHQSLVADYIIIMSYDEHYAGSKEAGSVSSMTFTEKAVSDAIALTCDASRVINGMPFYTRAWITTPATDGKKGEGVYVEDATNGNYYLSSQAITMDKAKELYTNAKVKPTFDETTGQNFVSYEKGDSTVSIWLEDATSVKSRLDIMEKYKLAGVAYWRLGQETDSIWDTIYPYFK
;
A
#
# COMPACT_ATOMS: atom_id res chain seq x y z
N MET A 1 23.51 48.52 12.60
CA MET A 1 22.62 48.31 11.44
C MET A 1 21.20 48.18 11.96
N PHE A 2 20.31 49.11 11.65
CA PHE A 2 18.90 49.01 12.09
C PHE A 2 18.22 47.95 11.20
N ILE A 3 17.84 46.82 11.78
CA ILE A 3 17.03 45.83 11.08
C ILE A 3 15.65 46.43 10.84
N LYS A 4 15.29 46.68 9.58
CA LYS A 4 13.96 47.16 9.21
C LYS A 4 12.95 46.04 9.51
N THR A 5 12.09 46.25 10.48
CA THR A 5 11.11 45.26 10.94
C THR A 5 9.76 45.53 10.26
N ASN A 6 9.17 44.52 9.63
CA ASN A 6 7.82 44.63 9.10
C ASN A 6 6.80 44.61 10.25
N LYS A 7 5.81 45.49 10.23
CA LYS A 7 4.73 45.57 11.22
C LYS A 7 3.36 45.15 10.65
N GLY A 8 3.34 44.73 9.40
CA GLY A 8 2.11 44.22 8.78
C GLY A 8 1.70 42.89 9.36
N GLN A 9 0.40 42.66 9.51
CA GLN A 9 -0.18 41.37 9.88
C GLN A 9 -0.51 40.60 8.62
N VAL A 10 -0.33 39.27 8.65
CA VAL A 10 -0.79 38.37 7.59
C VAL A 10 -2.31 38.23 7.66
N ASP A 11 -2.96 38.06 6.54
CA ASP A 11 -4.32 37.53 6.54
C ASP A 11 -4.30 36.12 7.14
N GLN A 12 -4.97 35.97 8.28
CA GLN A 12 -4.95 34.71 9.01
C GLN A 12 -5.76 33.60 8.32
N LYS A 13 -6.79 33.95 7.55
CA LYS A 13 -7.54 32.95 6.77
C LYS A 13 -6.65 32.36 5.68
N TRP A 14 -5.98 33.22 4.93
CA TRP A 14 -5.00 32.79 3.93
C TRP A 14 -3.88 31.95 4.55
N TYR A 15 -3.28 32.44 5.64
CA TYR A 15 -2.17 31.77 6.30
C TYR A 15 -2.53 30.39 6.87
N MET A 16 -3.78 30.18 7.25
CA MET A 16 -4.31 28.95 7.83
C MET A 16 -5.02 28.06 6.80
N GLY A 17 -4.93 28.38 5.50
CA GLY A 17 -5.50 27.55 4.43
C GLY A 17 -7.02 27.63 4.32
N LEU A 18 -7.63 28.76 4.68
CA LEU A 18 -9.09 28.98 4.58
C LEU A 18 -9.50 29.77 3.34
N THR A 19 -8.58 30.00 2.42
CA THR A 19 -8.82 30.62 1.12
C THR A 19 -8.24 29.75 0.02
N TYR A 20 -8.71 29.94 -1.20
CA TYR A 20 -8.18 29.34 -2.42
C TYR A 20 -7.99 30.43 -3.48
N GLU A 21 -7.10 30.20 -4.43
CA GLU A 21 -6.92 31.09 -5.58
C GLU A 21 -8.00 30.78 -6.62
N ASP A 22 -8.81 31.77 -6.98
CA ASP A 22 -9.84 31.65 -8.00
C ASP A 22 -9.24 31.66 -9.43
N ASP A 23 -10.05 31.44 -10.45
CA ASP A 23 -9.64 31.42 -11.86
C ASP A 23 -9.02 32.75 -12.35
N ASN A 24 -9.17 33.83 -11.59
CA ASN A 24 -8.62 35.15 -11.86
C ASN A 24 -7.35 35.46 -11.04
N GLY A 25 -6.88 34.52 -10.24
CA GLY A 25 -5.71 34.66 -9.39
C GLY A 25 -5.97 35.47 -8.09
N ASN A 26 -7.23 35.53 -7.62
CA ASN A 26 -7.57 36.21 -6.37
C ASN A 26 -7.77 35.22 -5.23
N ASP A 27 -7.28 35.57 -4.03
CA ASP A 27 -7.57 34.81 -2.82
C ASP A 27 -9.07 34.95 -2.47
N THR A 28 -9.78 33.83 -2.48
CA THR A 28 -11.21 33.73 -2.23
C THR A 28 -11.46 32.84 -1.00
N ASP A 29 -12.32 33.31 -0.08
CA ASP A 29 -12.70 32.52 1.11
C ASP A 29 -13.49 31.27 0.70
N TYR A 30 -13.16 30.13 1.34
CA TYR A 30 -14.03 28.96 1.24
C TYR A 30 -15.42 29.25 1.82
N THR A 31 -16.43 28.66 1.21
CA THR A 31 -17.83 28.70 1.65
C THR A 31 -18.36 27.30 1.87
N ILE A 32 -19.38 27.16 2.71
CA ILE A 32 -20.06 25.90 2.98
C ILE A 32 -21.55 26.05 2.66
N GLU A 33 -22.17 24.95 2.24
CA GLU A 33 -23.60 24.90 1.91
C GLU A 33 -24.47 24.61 3.15
N THR A 34 -23.84 24.06 4.19
CA THR A 34 -24.51 23.68 5.44
C THR A 34 -24.34 24.74 6.51
N ASP A 35 -25.19 24.70 7.55
CA ASP A 35 -25.04 25.53 8.74
C ASP A 35 -23.70 25.25 9.43
N GLY A 36 -23.07 26.30 9.97
CA GLY A 36 -21.83 26.17 10.74
C GLY A 36 -20.81 27.24 10.41
N ASN A 37 -19.66 27.12 11.04
CA ASN A 37 -18.52 27.99 10.82
C ASN A 37 -17.32 27.20 10.33
N ILE A 38 -16.70 27.65 9.25
CA ILE A 38 -15.44 27.11 8.78
C ILE A 38 -14.36 27.33 9.84
N ALA A 39 -13.55 26.31 10.07
CA ALA A 39 -12.45 26.33 11.03
C ALA A 39 -11.16 25.82 10.38
N ALA A 40 -10.04 26.50 10.61
CA ALA A 40 -8.74 25.97 10.25
C ALA A 40 -8.42 24.73 11.09
N VAL A 41 -7.85 23.70 10.45
CA VAL A 41 -7.38 22.50 11.16
C VAL A 41 -5.88 22.69 11.43
N ALA A 42 -5.55 22.95 12.70
CA ALA A 42 -4.17 23.06 13.13
C ALA A 42 -3.65 21.64 13.47
N LEU A 43 -2.76 21.14 12.65
CA LEU A 43 -2.04 19.88 12.83
C LEU A 43 -0.83 20.09 13.75
N GLU A 44 0.02 19.10 13.92
CA GLU A 44 1.16 19.21 14.85
C GLU A 44 2.35 19.98 14.29
N ASP A 45 2.42 20.20 12.99
CA ASP A 45 3.54 20.84 12.28
C ASP A 45 3.11 21.95 11.29
N GLY A 46 1.81 22.09 11.05
CA GLY A 46 1.24 23.05 10.11
C GLY A 46 -0.28 23.08 10.14
N TYR A 47 -0.87 23.63 9.09
CA TYR A 47 -2.32 23.60 8.90
C TYR A 47 -2.68 22.52 7.88
N GLY A 48 -3.86 21.91 8.05
CA GLY A 48 -4.39 20.91 7.14
C GLY A 48 -4.74 21.49 5.77
N ASP A 49 -4.67 20.64 4.75
CA ASP A 49 -5.09 21.00 3.38
C ASP A 49 -6.62 21.21 3.29
N GLU A 50 -7.36 20.65 4.23
CA GLU A 50 -8.82 20.70 4.31
C GLU A 50 -9.26 21.42 5.59
N PHE A 51 -10.29 22.23 5.51
CA PHE A 51 -10.87 22.88 6.67
C PHE A 51 -11.80 21.94 7.46
N GLY A 52 -12.05 22.27 8.72
CA GLY A 52 -13.09 21.68 9.54
C GLY A 52 -14.33 22.55 9.62
N ILE A 53 -15.42 22.02 10.18
CA ILE A 53 -16.67 22.74 10.39
C ILE A 53 -17.07 22.64 11.86
N ILE A 54 -17.47 23.78 12.46
CA ILE A 54 -18.02 23.86 13.83
C ILE A 54 -19.51 24.17 13.74
N LYS A 55 -20.35 23.26 14.28
CA LYS A 55 -21.81 23.41 14.39
C LYS A 55 -22.21 23.45 15.88
N GLY A 56 -22.54 24.64 16.41
CA GLY A 56 -22.77 24.80 17.83
C GLY A 56 -21.52 24.46 18.65
N GLU A 57 -21.58 23.42 19.46
CA GLU A 57 -20.46 22.90 20.25
C GLU A 57 -19.76 21.68 19.58
N GLU A 58 -20.25 21.22 18.45
CA GLU A 58 -19.74 20.05 17.76
C GLU A 58 -18.72 20.47 16.70
N ALA A 59 -17.60 19.75 16.65
CA ALA A 59 -16.54 19.91 15.64
C ALA A 59 -16.52 18.72 14.69
N TYR A 60 -16.31 19.01 13.41
CA TYR A 60 -16.29 18.04 12.34
C TYR A 60 -15.02 18.23 11.49
N LEU A 61 -14.37 17.13 11.16
CA LEU A 61 -13.21 17.10 10.28
C LEU A 61 -13.59 16.54 8.93
N ASN A 62 -13.00 17.06 7.87
CA ASN A 62 -13.07 16.42 6.57
C ASN A 62 -12.48 15.00 6.68
N ILE A 63 -13.14 14.02 6.04
CA ILE A 63 -12.69 12.63 6.08
C ILE A 63 -11.26 12.44 5.56
N ASN A 64 -10.83 13.23 4.58
CA ASN A 64 -9.46 13.17 4.06
C ASN A 64 -8.44 13.56 5.14
N THR A 65 -8.73 14.57 5.96
CA THR A 65 -7.91 14.94 7.11
C THR A 65 -7.77 13.79 8.10
N ILE A 66 -8.88 13.08 8.38
CA ILE A 66 -8.89 11.94 9.30
C ILE A 66 -8.03 10.80 8.74
N ILE A 67 -8.26 10.41 7.50
CA ILE A 67 -7.55 9.30 6.83
C ILE A 67 -6.06 9.60 6.68
N LYS A 68 -5.70 10.85 6.36
CA LYS A 68 -4.31 11.26 6.12
C LYS A 68 -3.50 11.41 7.41
N ASN A 69 -4.11 11.94 8.49
CA ASN A 69 -3.36 12.38 9.66
C ASN A 69 -3.69 11.61 10.94
N ILE A 70 -4.88 11.03 11.06
CA ILE A 70 -5.33 10.38 12.32
C ILE A 70 -5.34 8.87 12.16
N ASP A 71 -6.19 8.35 11.26
CA ASP A 71 -6.31 6.89 11.09
C ASP A 71 -6.94 6.51 9.75
N LYS A 72 -6.25 5.67 8.98
CA LYS A 72 -6.71 5.17 7.68
C LYS A 72 -7.85 4.14 7.75
N ARG A 73 -8.23 3.67 8.93
CA ARG A 73 -9.34 2.72 9.12
C ARG A 73 -10.72 3.36 8.99
N PHE A 74 -10.79 4.69 8.91
CA PHE A 74 -12.02 5.39 8.53
C PHE A 74 -12.23 5.32 7.02
N TYR A 75 -13.49 5.12 6.63
CA TYR A 75 -13.86 4.98 5.23
C TYR A 75 -15.24 5.60 4.95
N VAL A 76 -15.39 6.19 3.78
CA VAL A 76 -16.69 6.72 3.29
C VAL A 76 -17.11 5.98 2.05
N ASP A 77 -18.33 5.48 2.08
CA ASP A 77 -19.03 4.96 0.91
C ASP A 77 -20.19 5.90 0.56
N ALA A 78 -19.93 6.78 -0.40
CA ALA A 78 -20.96 7.72 -0.87
C ALA A 78 -22.11 7.01 -1.61
N THR A 79 -21.86 5.85 -2.22
CA THR A 79 -22.88 5.08 -2.95
C THR A 79 -23.94 4.53 -2.00
N ASN A 80 -23.53 4.00 -0.86
CA ASN A 80 -24.41 3.43 0.16
C ASN A 80 -24.74 4.42 1.29
N ASN A 81 -24.29 5.67 1.17
CA ASN A 81 -24.51 6.73 2.16
C ASN A 81 -23.97 6.35 3.55
N LEU A 82 -22.75 5.83 3.63
CA LEU A 82 -22.14 5.30 4.86
C LEU A 82 -20.81 5.98 5.19
N VAL A 83 -20.57 6.17 6.48
CA VAL A 83 -19.26 6.35 7.09
C VAL A 83 -18.97 5.12 7.93
N MET A 84 -17.74 4.62 7.86
CA MET A 84 -17.33 3.40 8.56
C MET A 84 -16.00 3.59 9.28
N PHE A 85 -15.85 2.83 10.36
CA PHE A 85 -14.57 2.55 11.00
C PHE A 85 -14.44 1.03 11.14
N THR A 86 -13.26 0.47 10.84
CA THR A 86 -13.04 -0.98 10.93
C THR A 86 -11.83 -1.27 11.81
N ASP A 87 -12.06 -1.91 12.95
CA ASP A 87 -11.00 -2.42 13.82
C ASP A 87 -10.60 -3.86 13.45
N ALA A 88 -9.79 -4.51 14.30
CA ALA A 88 -9.34 -5.89 14.06
C ALA A 88 -10.46 -6.93 14.09
N THR A 89 -11.63 -6.61 14.60
CA THR A 89 -12.70 -7.57 14.92
C THR A 89 -14.04 -7.26 14.28
N LYS A 90 -14.28 -5.98 13.94
CA LYS A 90 -15.62 -5.53 13.53
C LYS A 90 -15.57 -4.25 12.68
N THR A 91 -16.53 -4.12 11.78
CA THR A 91 -16.84 -2.88 11.05
C THR A 91 -18.00 -2.15 11.74
N TYR A 92 -17.78 -0.88 12.07
CA TYR A 92 -18.77 0.03 12.60
C TYR A 92 -19.29 0.92 11.47
N LYS A 93 -20.60 0.84 11.22
CA LYS A 93 -21.27 1.54 10.11
C LYS A 93 -22.25 2.57 10.64
N THR A 94 -22.28 3.73 10.01
CA THR A 94 -23.25 4.77 10.30
C THR A 94 -23.73 5.42 9.00
N LYS A 95 -25.02 5.73 8.91
CA LYS A 95 -25.54 6.50 7.78
C LYS A 95 -25.07 7.94 7.87
N ILE A 96 -24.68 8.53 6.74
CA ILE A 96 -24.38 9.96 6.66
C ILE A 96 -25.64 10.74 7.03
N GLY A 97 -25.52 11.71 7.93
CA GLY A 97 -26.65 12.45 8.54
C GLY A 97 -27.25 11.75 9.75
N GLY A 98 -26.83 10.52 10.05
CA GLY A 98 -27.35 9.72 11.16
C GLY A 98 -26.69 9.98 12.49
N LYS A 99 -27.32 9.42 13.53
CA LYS A 99 -26.82 9.42 14.92
C LYS A 99 -26.65 8.00 15.49
N THR A 100 -26.74 6.98 14.63
CA THR A 100 -26.79 5.58 15.08
C THR A 100 -25.64 4.80 14.47
N ILE A 101 -24.93 4.01 15.29
CA ILE A 101 -23.87 3.11 14.87
C ILE A 101 -24.42 1.69 14.82
N ASN A 102 -24.23 0.98 13.72
CA ASN A 102 -24.73 -0.39 13.49
C ASN A 102 -26.22 -0.56 13.84
N GLU A 103 -27.02 0.49 13.63
CA GLU A 103 -28.46 0.51 13.87
C GLU A 103 -28.88 0.30 15.35
N THR A 104 -27.95 0.16 16.27
CA THR A 104 -28.19 -0.20 17.66
C THR A 104 -27.69 0.80 18.70
N GLU A 105 -26.55 1.44 18.44
CA GLU A 105 -25.94 2.39 19.37
C GLU A 105 -26.24 3.82 18.95
N ASN A 106 -26.92 4.59 19.80
CA ASN A 106 -27.27 5.99 19.55
C ASN A 106 -26.23 6.95 20.13
N THR A 107 -26.00 8.07 19.43
CA THR A 107 -25.22 9.21 19.87
C THR A 107 -26.13 10.43 20.08
N ASP A 108 -25.70 11.40 20.89
CA ASP A 108 -26.39 12.69 21.10
C ASP A 108 -26.06 13.73 20.02
N TYR A 109 -25.12 13.39 19.12
CA TYR A 109 -24.66 14.24 18.01
C TYR A 109 -24.87 13.56 16.65
N VAL A 110 -24.92 14.35 15.57
CA VAL A 110 -24.87 13.85 14.20
C VAL A 110 -23.45 13.36 13.92
N ILE A 111 -23.30 12.09 13.49
CA ILE A 111 -21.98 11.46 13.33
C ILE A 111 -21.22 12.03 12.13
N SER A 112 -21.92 12.27 11.02
CA SER A 112 -21.33 12.80 9.80
C SER A 112 -22.36 13.49 8.93
N PHE A 113 -21.91 14.32 8.01
CA PHE A 113 -22.77 14.93 6.98
C PHE A 113 -21.95 15.25 5.73
N MET A 114 -22.64 15.48 4.61
CA MET A 114 -22.02 15.97 3.38
C MET A 114 -22.15 17.50 3.31
N ASP A 115 -21.10 18.15 2.81
CA ASP A 115 -21.11 19.52 2.32
C ASP A 115 -20.54 19.51 0.91
N GLY A 116 -21.39 19.70 -0.10
CA GLY A 116 -21.07 19.41 -1.48
C GLY A 116 -20.59 17.95 -1.65
N LYS A 117 -19.36 17.78 -2.12
CA LYS A 117 -18.73 16.45 -2.31
C LYS A 117 -17.94 15.96 -1.08
N ASN A 118 -17.79 16.80 -0.07
CA ASN A 118 -16.95 16.54 1.08
C ASN A 118 -17.75 15.93 2.22
N CYS A 119 -17.24 14.84 2.78
CA CYS A 119 -17.81 14.22 3.98
C CYS A 119 -17.10 14.77 5.23
N TYR A 120 -17.88 15.27 6.16
CA TYR A 120 -17.41 15.75 7.45
C TYR A 120 -17.86 14.81 8.57
N VAL A 121 -16.93 14.40 9.41
CA VAL A 121 -17.14 13.43 10.49
C VAL A 121 -16.90 14.09 11.84
N ASN A 122 -17.81 13.87 12.79
CA ASN A 122 -17.71 14.41 14.13
C ASN A 122 -16.46 13.91 14.85
N VAL A 123 -15.71 14.84 15.44
CA VAL A 123 -14.46 14.52 16.14
C VAL A 123 -14.67 13.58 17.32
N LYS A 124 -15.83 13.63 18.00
CA LYS A 124 -16.20 12.69 19.09
C LYS A 124 -16.34 11.26 18.57
N PHE A 125 -16.88 11.09 17.35
CA PHE A 125 -16.97 9.76 16.73
C PHE A 125 -15.58 9.22 16.38
N VAL A 126 -14.69 10.06 15.87
CA VAL A 126 -13.30 9.66 15.60
C VAL A 126 -12.60 9.28 16.91
N LYS A 127 -12.70 10.12 17.95
CA LYS A 127 -12.08 9.89 19.26
C LYS A 127 -12.61 8.66 19.98
N LYS A 128 -13.80 8.19 19.66
CA LYS A 128 -14.36 6.94 20.22
C LYS A 128 -13.50 5.71 19.89
N TYR A 129 -12.85 5.73 18.71
CA TYR A 129 -12.10 4.58 18.20
C TYR A 129 -10.59 4.80 18.15
N VAL A 130 -10.14 6.06 18.17
CA VAL A 130 -8.73 6.43 18.07
C VAL A 130 -8.37 7.38 19.19
N ASP A 131 -7.25 7.11 19.85
CA ASP A 131 -6.76 7.96 20.93
C ASP A 131 -5.97 9.14 20.35
N PHE A 132 -6.51 10.33 20.50
CA PHE A 132 -5.89 11.60 20.14
C PHE A 132 -6.55 12.75 20.92
N ASP A 133 -5.90 13.90 21.01
CA ASP A 133 -6.48 15.07 21.64
C ASP A 133 -6.89 16.13 20.63
N TYR A 134 -7.96 16.84 20.93
CA TYR A 134 -8.39 17.99 20.14
C TYR A 134 -8.89 19.14 21.01
N LYS A 135 -8.80 20.34 20.45
CA LYS A 135 -9.34 21.56 21.07
C LYS A 135 -10.04 22.41 20.01
N VAL A 136 -11.25 22.83 20.32
CA VAL A 136 -12.01 23.79 19.50
C VAL A 136 -11.74 25.19 20.00
N VAL A 137 -11.33 26.09 19.11
CA VAL A 137 -11.11 27.50 19.37
C VAL A 137 -12.08 28.31 18.51
N LYS A 138 -12.97 29.06 19.15
CA LYS A 138 -13.95 29.89 18.44
C LYS A 138 -13.26 31.07 17.75
N ALA A 139 -13.87 31.60 16.71
CA ALA A 139 -13.38 32.80 16.03
C ALA A 139 -13.43 34.00 16.98
N GLU A 140 -12.40 34.84 16.94
CA GLU A 140 -12.32 36.06 17.75
C GLU A 140 -11.71 37.21 16.92
N GLY A 141 -12.46 38.30 16.76
CA GLY A 141 -12.03 39.42 15.92
C GLY A 141 -11.75 39.00 14.47
N LYS A 142 -10.48 39.16 14.05
CA LYS A 142 -10.03 38.70 12.72
C LYS A 142 -9.49 37.26 12.70
N SER A 143 -9.35 36.65 13.87
CA SER A 143 -8.82 35.29 13.98
C SER A 143 -9.91 34.27 13.67
N PRO A 144 -9.73 33.38 12.66
CA PRO A 144 -10.70 32.39 12.32
C PRO A 144 -10.83 31.32 13.42
N ALA A 145 -11.94 30.59 13.42
CA ALA A 145 -12.10 29.42 14.25
C ALA A 145 -11.04 28.36 13.91
N ARG A 146 -10.65 27.53 14.90
CA ARG A 146 -9.63 26.49 14.72
C ARG A 146 -10.04 25.21 15.44
N ILE A 147 -9.67 24.09 14.83
CA ILE A 147 -9.69 22.76 15.45
C ILE A 147 -8.23 22.32 15.56
N VAL A 148 -7.71 22.30 16.77
CA VAL A 148 -6.31 21.94 17.04
C VAL A 148 -6.25 20.45 17.35
N LEU A 149 -5.39 19.70 16.65
CA LEU A 149 -5.23 18.27 16.78
C LEU A 149 -3.87 17.92 17.37
N LYS A 150 -3.81 16.89 18.23
CA LYS A 150 -2.60 16.24 18.73
C LYS A 150 -2.81 14.74 18.64
N TYR A 151 -2.03 14.07 17.81
CA TYR A 151 -2.26 12.66 17.45
C TYR A 151 -0.98 11.81 17.34
N THR A 152 0.22 12.41 17.47
CA THR A 152 1.47 11.65 17.48
C THR A 152 2.00 11.46 18.90
N SER A 153 2.37 10.21 19.20
CA SER A 153 3.11 9.87 20.41
C SER A 153 4.57 10.32 20.29
N GLY A 154 5.19 10.63 21.40
CA GLY A 154 6.60 10.96 21.46
C GLY A 154 6.91 12.14 22.37
N GLU A 155 8.17 12.55 22.34
CA GLU A 155 8.68 13.68 23.12
C GLU A 155 8.66 14.95 22.28
N LYS A 156 8.07 16.01 22.84
CA LYS A 156 8.06 17.36 22.23
C LYS A 156 8.60 18.37 23.22
N ASN A 157 9.47 19.23 22.74
CA ASN A 157 10.01 20.31 23.56
C ASN A 157 8.97 21.43 23.70
N GLN A 158 8.74 21.88 24.91
CA GLN A 158 7.98 23.09 25.21
C GLN A 158 8.92 24.15 25.75
N MET A 159 8.63 25.40 25.42
CA MET A 159 9.38 26.57 25.91
C MET A 159 8.43 27.69 26.33
N THR A 160 8.93 28.61 27.11
CA THR A 160 8.16 29.76 27.63
C THR A 160 8.65 31.07 27.00
N VAL A 161 7.72 31.91 26.57
CA VAL A 161 8.00 33.25 26.01
C VAL A 161 8.49 34.19 27.12
N LYS A 162 9.70 34.80 26.97
CA LYS A 162 10.33 35.69 27.96
C LYS A 162 9.65 37.06 28.09
N SER A 163 9.16 37.60 26.98
CA SER A 163 8.49 38.89 26.87
C SER A 163 7.53 38.87 25.68
N ASN A 164 6.58 39.80 25.62
CA ASN A 164 5.71 39.89 24.45
C ASN A 164 6.56 39.92 23.17
N ILE A 165 6.19 39.10 22.21
CA ILE A 165 6.93 38.87 20.96
C ILE A 165 5.99 38.60 19.79
N GLU A 166 6.30 39.17 18.64
CA GLU A 166 5.61 38.91 17.39
C GLU A 166 6.04 37.54 16.82
N MET A 167 5.06 36.66 16.60
CA MET A 167 5.22 35.44 15.84
C MET A 167 5.07 35.77 14.36
N ARG A 168 5.99 35.30 13.52
CA ARG A 168 6.08 35.66 12.10
C ARG A 168 5.87 34.46 11.19
N THR A 169 5.51 34.72 9.93
CA THR A 169 5.25 33.66 8.92
C THR A 169 6.52 32.91 8.50
N LYS A 170 7.70 33.55 8.60
CA LYS A 170 9.02 32.98 8.30
C LYS A 170 10.07 33.48 9.31
N ALA A 171 11.22 32.83 9.32
CA ALA A 171 12.35 33.09 10.22
C ALA A 171 13.11 34.42 9.91
N ASP A 172 12.40 35.52 9.80
CA ASP A 172 12.96 36.84 9.51
C ASP A 172 12.02 37.98 10.02
N TYR A 173 12.61 39.08 10.51
CA TYR A 173 11.91 40.28 10.95
C TYR A 173 11.19 41.06 9.83
N GLN A 174 11.51 40.81 8.58
CA GLN A 174 10.84 41.42 7.42
C GLN A 174 9.53 40.72 7.02
N ASN A 175 9.26 39.54 7.55
CA ASN A 175 8.05 38.81 7.25
C ASN A 175 6.85 39.29 8.08
N LEU A 176 5.65 38.99 7.60
CA LEU A 176 4.38 39.39 8.21
C LEU A 176 4.19 38.72 9.58
N ILE A 177 3.44 39.38 10.44
CA ILE A 177 3.12 38.94 11.79
C ILE A 177 1.88 38.06 11.74
N VAL A 178 1.97 36.85 12.30
CA VAL A 178 0.85 35.92 12.47
C VAL A 178 0.02 36.34 13.69
N THR A 179 0.68 36.51 14.83
CA THR A 179 0.05 36.96 16.09
C THR A 179 1.12 37.48 17.03
N THR A 180 0.69 38.10 18.16
CA THR A 180 1.59 38.52 19.23
C THR A 180 1.45 37.58 20.43
N LEU A 181 2.52 36.90 20.78
CA LEU A 181 2.59 36.05 21.96
C LEU A 181 2.86 36.90 23.20
N LYS A 182 2.09 36.69 24.27
CA LYS A 182 2.28 37.35 25.55
C LYS A 182 3.44 36.72 26.33
N LYS A 183 4.05 37.47 27.23
CA LYS A 183 5.01 36.97 28.22
C LYS A 183 4.40 35.76 28.96
N ASN A 184 5.21 34.73 29.21
CA ASN A 184 4.85 33.49 29.89
C ASN A 184 3.91 32.56 29.07
N THR A 185 3.59 32.85 27.80
CA THR A 185 2.92 31.88 26.93
C THR A 185 3.81 30.64 26.78
N LYS A 186 3.27 29.46 27.03
CA LYS A 186 3.93 28.18 26.69
C LYS A 186 3.70 27.88 25.21
N VAL A 187 4.75 27.44 24.55
CA VAL A 187 4.73 27.07 23.12
C VAL A 187 5.43 25.73 22.91
N THR A 188 4.93 24.96 21.98
CA THR A 188 5.59 23.73 21.53
C THR A 188 6.61 24.08 20.44
N VAL A 189 7.83 23.56 20.55
CA VAL A 189 8.88 23.71 19.54
C VAL A 189 8.56 22.74 18.39
N LEU A 190 8.41 23.29 17.19
CA LEU A 190 8.16 22.52 15.97
C LEU A 190 9.45 22.32 15.17
N GLU A 191 10.29 23.36 15.09
CA GLU A 191 11.56 23.36 14.35
C GLU A 191 12.53 24.36 14.95
N GLU A 192 13.80 24.00 15.10
CA GLU A 192 14.88 24.93 15.44
C GLU A 192 15.62 25.34 14.15
N SER A 193 15.60 26.64 13.82
CA SER A 193 16.17 27.20 12.59
C SER A 193 17.12 28.37 12.90
N GLY A 194 18.34 28.06 13.32
CA GLY A 194 19.37 29.04 13.67
C GLY A 194 18.93 29.96 14.79
N ASP A 195 18.89 31.27 14.52
CA ASP A 195 18.45 32.30 15.49
C ASP A 195 16.93 32.35 15.71
N TRP A 196 16.16 31.51 15.01
CA TRP A 196 14.71 31.45 15.07
C TRP A 196 14.24 30.06 15.47
N THR A 197 13.05 30.00 16.03
CA THR A 197 12.37 28.73 16.37
C THR A 197 10.95 28.81 15.83
N LYS A 198 10.54 27.79 15.03
CA LYS A 198 9.14 27.60 14.68
C LYS A 198 8.43 27.01 15.90
N VAL A 199 7.34 27.63 16.30
CA VAL A 199 6.58 27.24 17.48
C VAL A 199 5.10 27.16 17.18
N GLY A 200 4.39 26.28 17.91
CA GLY A 200 2.95 26.18 17.93
C GLY A 200 2.39 26.54 19.30
N THR A 201 1.24 27.20 19.34
CA THR A 201 0.51 27.53 20.57
C THR A 201 -0.62 26.53 20.81
N ASP A 202 -1.11 26.41 22.04
CA ASP A 202 -2.24 25.53 22.38
C ASP A 202 -3.59 25.97 21.78
N ASP A 203 -3.67 27.15 21.22
CA ASP A 203 -4.83 27.67 20.49
C ASP A 203 -4.64 27.66 18.97
N GLY A 204 -3.58 26.98 18.49
CA GLY A 204 -3.39 26.62 17.08
C GLY A 204 -2.73 27.69 16.22
N PHE A 205 -2.09 28.72 16.78
CA PHE A 205 -1.20 29.57 16.02
C PHE A 205 0.16 28.90 15.83
N MET A 206 0.71 28.99 14.63
CA MET A 206 2.04 28.48 14.30
C MET A 206 2.85 29.55 13.58
N GLY A 207 4.16 29.55 13.80
CA GLY A 207 5.06 30.53 13.16
C GLY A 207 6.40 30.62 13.86
N TYR A 208 7.22 31.55 13.43
CA TYR A 208 8.60 31.72 13.86
C TYR A 208 8.75 32.85 14.89
N VAL A 209 9.52 32.57 15.93
CA VAL A 209 9.94 33.57 16.94
C VAL A 209 11.44 33.53 17.11
N PRO A 210 12.13 34.65 17.46
CA PRO A 210 13.56 34.61 17.74
C PRO A 210 13.89 33.71 18.93
N ALA A 211 14.79 32.74 18.75
CA ALA A 211 15.15 31.72 19.74
C ALA A 211 15.56 32.34 21.10
N LYS A 212 16.29 33.46 21.10
CA LYS A 212 16.70 34.21 22.31
C LYS A 212 15.53 34.74 23.16
N LYS A 213 14.32 34.74 22.58
CA LYS A 213 13.09 35.17 23.27
C LYS A 213 12.34 34.03 23.96
N LEU A 214 12.86 32.84 23.85
CA LEU A 214 12.35 31.65 24.52
C LEU A 214 13.25 31.24 25.70
N LYS A 215 12.69 30.60 26.70
CA LYS A 215 13.36 30.10 27.90
C LYS A 215 12.67 28.84 28.44
N ASP A 216 13.24 28.25 29.49
CA ASP A 216 12.66 27.16 30.26
C ASP A 216 12.25 25.99 29.32
N LYS A 217 13.24 25.39 28.60
CA LYS A 217 13.02 24.24 27.72
C LYS A 217 12.67 23.03 28.58
N GLU A 218 11.46 22.50 28.39
CA GLU A 218 10.95 21.29 29.05
C GLU A 218 10.58 20.27 27.98
N THR A 219 10.90 18.99 28.20
CA THR A 219 10.43 17.90 27.32
C THR A 219 9.12 17.37 27.86
N LYS A 220 8.07 17.38 27.05
CA LYS A 220 6.79 16.77 27.38
C LYS A 220 6.57 15.54 26.53
N LYS A 221 6.33 14.40 27.18
CA LYS A 221 5.95 13.16 26.52
C LYS A 221 4.44 13.09 26.36
N THR A 222 3.99 12.76 25.15
CA THR A 222 2.62 12.34 24.85
C THR A 222 2.64 10.86 24.48
N ASP A 223 1.62 10.11 24.90
CA ASP A 223 1.55 8.67 24.67
C ASP A 223 0.10 8.34 24.31
N PHE A 224 -0.19 8.39 23.00
CA PHE A 224 -1.49 7.98 22.47
C PHE A 224 -1.50 6.48 22.24
N LYS A 225 -2.55 5.81 22.67
CA LYS A 225 -2.71 4.38 22.48
C LYS A 225 -2.87 4.06 21.00
N SER A 226 -2.12 3.09 20.52
CA SER A 226 -2.29 2.53 19.19
C SER A 226 -2.96 1.17 19.29
N ASP A 227 -3.99 0.94 18.48
CA ASP A 227 -4.64 -0.37 18.35
C ASP A 227 -3.94 -1.26 17.31
N ALA A 228 -2.80 -0.84 16.77
CA ALA A 228 -2.04 -1.63 15.80
C ALA A 228 -1.65 -3.02 16.35
N ASP A 229 -1.46 -3.12 17.67
CA ASP A 229 -1.10 -4.37 18.36
C ASP A 229 -2.30 -5.31 18.59
N THR A 230 -3.50 -4.95 18.17
CA THR A 230 -4.72 -5.77 18.38
C THR A 230 -4.98 -6.78 17.27
N TYR A 231 -4.25 -6.69 16.15
CA TYR A 231 -4.38 -7.66 15.07
C TYR A 231 -3.65 -8.95 15.40
N THR A 232 -4.37 -10.07 15.33
CA THR A 232 -3.80 -11.42 15.41
C THR A 232 -3.68 -12.02 14.02
N HIS A 233 -2.72 -12.92 13.85
CA HIS A 233 -2.43 -13.54 12.56
C HIS A 233 -2.52 -15.05 12.64
N VAL A 234 -3.02 -15.67 11.57
CA VAL A 234 -3.06 -17.12 11.38
C VAL A 234 -1.77 -17.54 10.68
N LEU A 235 -0.77 -17.93 11.46
CA LEU A 235 0.55 -18.25 10.95
C LEU A 235 0.78 -19.76 10.89
N MET A 236 1.61 -20.20 9.96
CA MET A 236 2.10 -21.56 9.88
C MET A 236 3.31 -21.77 10.82
N ASP A 237 3.40 -22.94 11.40
CA ASP A 237 4.53 -23.31 12.28
C ASP A 237 5.85 -23.56 11.53
N LYS A 238 5.79 -23.63 10.20
CA LYS A 238 6.91 -23.92 9.31
C LYS A 238 7.10 -22.82 8.29
N LYS A 239 8.31 -22.69 7.75
CA LYS A 239 8.58 -21.86 6.59
C LYS A 239 7.69 -22.30 5.43
N ILE A 240 7.21 -21.31 4.69
CA ILE A 240 6.28 -21.49 3.58
C ILE A 240 7.07 -21.73 2.29
N SER A 241 6.74 -22.84 1.64
CA SER A 241 7.13 -23.17 0.29
C SER A 241 5.86 -23.27 -0.53
N LEU A 242 5.47 -22.16 -1.19
CA LEU A 242 4.20 -22.03 -1.90
C LEU A 242 4.41 -22.17 -3.40
N GLY A 243 3.61 -23.02 -4.03
CA GLY A 243 3.59 -23.12 -5.49
C GLY A 243 2.28 -22.61 -6.08
N TRP A 244 2.32 -21.59 -6.93
CA TRP A 244 1.15 -21.23 -7.73
C TRP A 244 0.93 -22.26 -8.83
N ASN A 245 -0.28 -22.79 -8.89
CA ASN A 245 -0.71 -23.72 -9.93
C ASN A 245 -1.71 -23.04 -10.87
N ALA A 246 -1.30 -22.75 -12.09
CA ALA A 246 -2.14 -22.08 -13.08
C ALA A 246 -3.27 -23.00 -13.56
N ILE A 247 -4.48 -22.75 -13.08
CA ILE A 247 -5.71 -23.44 -13.47
C ILE A 247 -6.52 -22.55 -14.40
N THR A 248 -6.57 -22.90 -15.69
CA THR A 248 -7.25 -22.09 -16.72
C THR A 248 -8.65 -22.60 -17.07
N ASN A 249 -9.01 -23.80 -16.62
CA ASN A 249 -10.32 -24.43 -16.79
C ASN A 249 -10.49 -25.58 -15.79
N LEU A 250 -11.70 -26.13 -15.69
CA LEU A 250 -12.02 -27.23 -14.76
C LEU A 250 -11.19 -28.50 -14.99
N THR A 251 -10.88 -28.81 -16.25
CA THR A 251 -10.10 -30.02 -16.60
C THR A 251 -8.67 -29.95 -16.10
N ALA A 252 -8.09 -28.74 -16.03
CA ALA A 252 -6.72 -28.52 -15.55
C ALA A 252 -6.51 -28.95 -14.09
N ASN A 253 -7.57 -29.06 -13.29
CA ASN A 253 -7.49 -29.61 -11.92
C ASN A 253 -7.00 -31.07 -11.89
N GLY A 254 -7.20 -31.81 -12.97
CA GLY A 254 -6.74 -33.21 -13.08
C GLY A 254 -5.22 -33.37 -13.10
N ASN A 255 -4.48 -32.31 -13.35
CA ASN A 255 -3.01 -32.35 -13.49
C ASN A 255 -2.28 -32.20 -12.14
N LEU A 256 -2.98 -32.07 -11.01
CA LEU A 256 -2.34 -31.82 -9.71
C LEU A 256 -1.23 -32.83 -9.42
N GLU A 257 -1.53 -34.13 -9.51
CA GLU A 257 -0.57 -35.18 -9.14
C GLU A 257 0.68 -35.16 -10.03
N THR A 258 0.53 -34.87 -11.32
CA THR A 258 1.66 -34.71 -12.25
C THR A 258 2.51 -33.48 -11.90
N ILE A 259 1.86 -32.36 -11.58
CA ILE A 259 2.57 -31.09 -11.28
C ILE A 259 3.38 -31.19 -9.99
N ILE A 260 2.90 -31.98 -9.01
CA ILE A 260 3.60 -32.11 -7.72
C ILE A 260 4.45 -33.38 -7.62
N GLU A 261 4.51 -34.21 -8.67
CA GLU A 261 5.17 -35.52 -8.65
C GLU A 261 6.63 -35.45 -8.17
N HIS A 262 7.36 -34.43 -8.63
CA HIS A 262 8.78 -34.24 -8.34
C HIS A 262 9.06 -33.20 -7.24
N THR A 263 8.00 -32.58 -6.71
CA THR A 263 8.17 -31.53 -5.69
C THR A 263 8.71 -32.11 -4.37
N LYS A 264 9.64 -31.39 -3.75
CA LYS A 264 10.21 -31.72 -2.44
C LYS A 264 10.22 -30.45 -1.57
N GLY A 265 9.63 -30.57 -0.38
CA GLY A 265 9.54 -29.43 0.54
C GLY A 265 8.42 -28.43 0.23
N LEU A 266 7.65 -28.64 -0.86
CA LEU A 266 6.42 -27.87 -1.09
C LEU A 266 5.42 -28.17 0.04
N ASN A 267 4.81 -27.14 0.62
CA ASN A 267 3.83 -27.33 1.71
C ASN A 267 2.56 -26.49 1.54
N VAL A 268 2.54 -25.55 0.60
CA VAL A 268 1.34 -24.80 0.22
C VAL A 268 1.19 -24.84 -1.29
N ILE A 269 -0.02 -25.05 -1.78
CA ILE A 269 -0.36 -24.92 -3.19
C ILE A 269 -1.44 -23.85 -3.35
N SER A 270 -1.24 -22.94 -4.30
CA SER A 270 -2.17 -21.85 -4.59
C SER A 270 -2.70 -21.98 -6.03
N PRO A 271 -3.82 -22.68 -6.22
CA PRO A 271 -4.45 -22.78 -7.54
C PRO A 271 -5.13 -21.45 -7.93
N THR A 272 -4.96 -21.02 -9.18
CA THR A 272 -5.54 -19.77 -9.72
C THR A 272 -7.02 -19.95 -10.05
N TRP A 273 -7.85 -20.24 -9.05
CA TRP A 273 -9.22 -20.70 -9.26
C TRP A 273 -10.25 -19.60 -9.46
N TYR A 274 -10.08 -18.47 -8.75
CA TYR A 274 -11.13 -17.48 -8.67
C TYR A 274 -10.74 -16.20 -9.39
N SER A 275 -11.72 -15.64 -10.10
CA SER A 275 -11.56 -14.33 -10.74
C SER A 275 -12.83 -13.52 -10.53
N LEU A 276 -12.68 -12.21 -10.22
CA LEU A 276 -13.81 -11.30 -10.22
C LEU A 276 -14.48 -11.31 -11.60
N SER A 277 -15.76 -11.67 -11.64
CA SER A 277 -16.45 -11.95 -12.90
C SER A 277 -17.42 -10.88 -13.37
N ASP A 278 -17.84 -9.99 -12.44
CA ASP A 278 -18.79 -8.93 -12.73
C ASP A 278 -18.64 -7.73 -11.77
N ASN A 279 -19.50 -6.75 -11.95
CA ASN A 279 -19.54 -5.55 -11.12
C ASN A 279 -20.40 -5.69 -9.85
N LYS A 280 -20.74 -6.92 -9.43
CA LYS A 280 -21.56 -7.21 -8.24
C LYS A 280 -20.77 -7.93 -7.14
N GLY A 281 -19.52 -8.33 -7.41
CA GLY A 281 -18.69 -9.10 -6.48
C GLY A 281 -18.83 -10.61 -6.64
N ASN A 282 -19.38 -11.09 -7.76
CA ASN A 282 -19.43 -12.52 -8.06
C ASN A 282 -18.09 -13.02 -8.58
N LEU A 283 -17.78 -14.27 -8.28
CA LEU A 283 -16.57 -14.95 -8.71
C LEU A 283 -16.85 -15.97 -9.81
N ARG A 284 -16.04 -15.96 -10.87
CA ARG A 284 -15.86 -17.15 -11.70
C ARG A 284 -15.00 -18.12 -10.91
N SER A 285 -15.35 -19.40 -10.92
CA SER A 285 -14.67 -20.44 -10.14
C SER A 285 -14.29 -21.64 -10.99
N TYR A 286 -13.06 -22.12 -10.80
CA TYR A 286 -12.58 -23.43 -11.27
C TYR A 286 -12.29 -24.39 -10.11
N ALA A 287 -12.78 -24.09 -8.90
CA ALA A 287 -12.53 -24.88 -7.71
C ALA A 287 -12.98 -26.34 -7.85
N SER A 288 -12.26 -27.23 -7.17
CA SER A 288 -12.51 -28.68 -7.20
C SER A 288 -12.27 -29.29 -5.82
N ALA A 289 -13.30 -29.89 -5.24
CA ALA A 289 -13.19 -30.60 -3.96
C ALA A 289 -12.19 -31.77 -4.05
N THR A 290 -12.22 -32.53 -5.14
CA THR A 290 -11.27 -33.64 -5.38
C THR A 290 -9.82 -33.16 -5.43
N TYR A 291 -9.57 -31.97 -5.98
CA TYR A 291 -8.23 -31.35 -5.96
C TYR A 291 -7.78 -31.09 -4.53
N VAL A 292 -8.64 -30.48 -3.70
CA VAL A 292 -8.32 -30.19 -2.30
C VAL A 292 -8.07 -31.46 -1.50
N GLU A 293 -8.93 -32.48 -1.65
CA GLU A 293 -8.75 -33.81 -1.02
C GLU A 293 -7.40 -34.41 -1.38
N LYS A 294 -7.02 -34.39 -2.66
CA LYS A 294 -5.73 -34.88 -3.13
C LYS A 294 -4.56 -34.07 -2.57
N ALA A 295 -4.65 -32.75 -2.60
CA ALA A 295 -3.61 -31.87 -2.03
C ALA A 295 -3.41 -32.16 -0.54
N HIS A 296 -4.49 -32.24 0.24
CA HIS A 296 -4.45 -32.60 1.66
C HIS A 296 -3.87 -34.00 1.90
N SER A 297 -4.20 -34.98 1.07
CA SER A 297 -3.63 -36.34 1.17
C SER A 297 -2.11 -36.38 0.96
N LYS A 298 -1.56 -35.39 0.26
CA LYS A 298 -0.12 -35.18 0.04
C LYS A 298 0.51 -34.26 1.09
N GLY A 299 -0.26 -33.82 2.10
CA GLY A 299 0.22 -32.91 3.17
C GLY A 299 0.32 -31.44 2.77
N LEU A 300 -0.25 -31.06 1.62
CA LEU A 300 -0.25 -29.67 1.15
C LEU A 300 -1.44 -28.89 1.74
N LYS A 301 -1.20 -27.66 2.15
CA LYS A 301 -2.24 -26.68 2.42
C LYS A 301 -2.69 -26.02 1.11
N VAL A 302 -3.96 -25.68 1.01
CA VAL A 302 -4.53 -25.03 -0.19
C VAL A 302 -4.94 -23.60 0.14
N TRP A 303 -4.19 -22.62 -0.41
CA TRP A 303 -4.52 -21.19 -0.37
C TRP A 303 -4.95 -20.76 -1.77
N ALA A 304 -6.24 -20.86 -2.07
CA ALA A 304 -6.73 -20.60 -3.43
C ALA A 304 -6.60 -19.12 -3.80
N LEU A 305 -6.12 -18.86 -5.01
CA LEU A 305 -5.91 -17.50 -5.51
C LEU A 305 -7.20 -16.90 -6.05
N VAL A 306 -7.43 -15.64 -5.70
CA VAL A 306 -8.48 -14.76 -6.22
C VAL A 306 -7.85 -13.57 -6.92
N ASN A 307 -8.12 -13.38 -8.20
CA ASN A 307 -7.63 -12.24 -8.98
C ASN A 307 -8.76 -11.35 -9.52
N ASP A 308 -8.39 -10.15 -10.00
CA ASP A 308 -9.31 -9.17 -10.57
C ASP A 308 -9.13 -8.95 -12.09
N PHE A 309 -8.26 -9.74 -12.73
CA PHE A 309 -7.94 -9.61 -14.17
C PHE A 309 -8.40 -10.81 -15.02
N GLY A 310 -9.33 -11.60 -14.52
CA GLY A 310 -9.73 -12.87 -15.14
C GLY A 310 -10.37 -12.77 -16.53
N THR A 311 -10.86 -11.63 -16.97
CA THR A 311 -11.38 -11.41 -18.31
C THR A 311 -10.36 -10.74 -19.24
N GLN A 312 -9.27 -10.22 -18.70
CA GLN A 312 -8.19 -9.48 -19.41
C GLN A 312 -8.68 -8.35 -20.32
N ASP A 313 -9.89 -7.86 -20.12
CA ASP A 313 -10.49 -6.76 -20.88
C ASP A 313 -10.60 -5.48 -20.04
N LYS A 314 -11.00 -4.37 -20.68
CA LYS A 314 -11.21 -3.09 -19.98
C LYS A 314 -12.31 -3.17 -18.91
N ALA A 315 -13.24 -4.12 -19.04
CA ALA A 315 -14.34 -4.30 -18.11
C ALA A 315 -13.86 -4.79 -16.73
N SER A 316 -12.80 -5.60 -16.67
CA SER A 316 -12.23 -6.09 -15.40
C SER A 316 -11.81 -4.95 -14.48
N LYS A 317 -11.07 -3.94 -15.00
CA LYS A 317 -10.68 -2.76 -14.20
C LYS A 317 -11.87 -1.99 -13.66
N GLU A 318 -12.94 -1.90 -14.45
CA GLU A 318 -14.17 -1.23 -14.03
C GLU A 318 -14.93 -2.06 -12.99
N TYR A 319 -14.91 -3.38 -13.09
CA TYR A 319 -15.51 -4.27 -12.08
C TYR A 319 -14.81 -4.12 -10.74
N THR A 320 -13.48 -4.16 -10.72
CA THR A 320 -12.68 -3.95 -9.50
C THR A 320 -13.06 -2.65 -8.81
N LYS A 321 -13.06 -1.53 -9.55
CA LYS A 321 -13.47 -0.23 -9.00
C LYS A 321 -14.90 -0.26 -8.45
N LYS A 322 -15.88 -0.73 -9.24
CA LYS A 322 -17.31 -0.75 -8.85
C LYS A 322 -17.61 -1.65 -7.67
N VAL A 323 -16.88 -2.73 -7.52
CA VAL A 323 -17.05 -3.66 -6.39
C VAL A 323 -16.41 -3.10 -5.13
N LEU A 324 -15.17 -2.63 -5.22
CA LEU A 324 -14.45 -2.16 -4.04
C LEU A 324 -15.03 -0.87 -3.46
N THR A 325 -15.56 0.04 -4.29
CA THR A 325 -16.10 1.33 -3.83
C THR A 325 -17.55 1.28 -3.34
N ASP A 326 -18.22 0.14 -3.40
CA ASP A 326 -19.62 -0.07 -3.00
C ASP A 326 -19.69 -1.14 -1.91
N THR A 327 -20.10 -0.76 -0.71
CA THR A 327 -20.14 -1.65 0.45
C THR A 327 -20.95 -2.91 0.21
N THR A 328 -22.13 -2.81 -0.39
CA THR A 328 -23.00 -3.98 -0.65
C THR A 328 -22.31 -4.99 -1.58
N LYS A 329 -21.62 -4.51 -2.61
CA LYS A 329 -20.91 -5.37 -3.56
C LYS A 329 -19.63 -5.94 -2.97
N ARG A 330 -18.93 -5.15 -2.16
CA ARG A 330 -17.73 -5.59 -1.46
C ARG A 330 -18.05 -6.67 -0.43
N GLU A 331 -19.14 -6.52 0.32
CA GLU A 331 -19.65 -7.56 1.23
C GLU A 331 -20.03 -8.82 0.47
N ASN A 332 -20.69 -8.71 -0.68
CA ASN A 332 -20.98 -9.88 -1.52
C ASN A 332 -19.69 -10.59 -1.99
N LEU A 333 -18.64 -9.84 -2.32
CA LEU A 333 -17.34 -10.44 -2.67
C LEU A 333 -16.74 -11.19 -1.47
N VAL A 334 -16.75 -10.60 -0.28
CA VAL A 334 -16.27 -11.25 0.96
C VAL A 334 -17.08 -12.52 1.24
N ASP A 335 -18.40 -12.46 1.17
CA ASP A 335 -19.28 -13.60 1.41
C ASP A 335 -19.04 -14.73 0.40
N ASN A 336 -18.84 -14.41 -0.87
CA ASN A 336 -18.50 -15.38 -1.92
C ASN A 336 -17.15 -16.04 -1.64
N ILE A 337 -16.13 -15.30 -1.24
CA ILE A 337 -14.82 -15.85 -0.87
C ILE A 337 -14.98 -16.79 0.33
N MET A 338 -15.64 -16.36 1.39
CA MET A 338 -15.82 -17.16 2.61
C MET A 338 -16.67 -18.41 2.37
N THR A 339 -17.68 -18.32 1.53
CA THR A 339 -18.48 -19.47 1.10
C THR A 339 -17.59 -20.51 0.39
N ASN A 340 -16.76 -20.08 -0.55
CA ASN A 340 -15.84 -20.98 -1.24
C ASN A 340 -14.79 -21.59 -0.29
N ILE A 341 -14.24 -20.81 0.65
CA ILE A 341 -13.33 -21.33 1.68
C ILE A 341 -13.97 -22.48 2.46
N LYS A 342 -15.23 -22.32 2.86
CA LYS A 342 -15.99 -23.32 3.60
C LYS A 342 -16.35 -24.52 2.74
N ASP A 343 -16.95 -24.31 1.56
CA ASP A 343 -17.50 -25.36 0.72
C ASP A 343 -16.41 -26.30 0.16
N TYR A 344 -15.22 -25.76 -0.12
CA TYR A 344 -14.08 -26.52 -0.61
C TYR A 344 -13.07 -26.87 0.48
N ASN A 345 -13.34 -26.56 1.75
CA ASN A 345 -12.43 -26.81 2.88
C ASN A 345 -11.00 -26.28 2.63
N LEU A 346 -10.90 -25.03 2.16
CA LEU A 346 -9.61 -24.38 1.93
C LEU A 346 -8.91 -24.04 3.25
N ASP A 347 -7.58 -24.01 3.26
CA ASP A 347 -6.77 -23.60 4.41
C ASP A 347 -6.54 -22.08 4.46
N GLY A 348 -6.69 -21.43 3.33
CA GLY A 348 -6.52 -19.97 3.21
C GLY A 348 -6.95 -19.46 1.84
N ILE A 349 -6.75 -18.16 1.68
CA ILE A 349 -6.99 -17.43 0.44
C ILE A 349 -5.79 -16.57 0.10
N ASN A 350 -5.47 -16.46 -1.19
CA ASN A 350 -4.40 -15.63 -1.72
C ASN A 350 -5.02 -14.57 -2.63
N ILE A 351 -4.90 -13.30 -2.26
CA ILE A 351 -5.47 -12.17 -3.01
C ILE A 351 -4.40 -11.60 -3.94
N ASP A 352 -4.70 -11.65 -5.23
CA ASP A 352 -3.85 -11.17 -6.33
C ASP A 352 -4.60 -10.14 -7.17
N PHE A 353 -4.82 -8.93 -6.58
CA PHE A 353 -5.52 -7.83 -7.23
C PHE A 353 -4.51 -6.85 -7.83
N GLU A 354 -4.48 -6.79 -9.17
CA GLU A 354 -3.51 -5.99 -9.92
C GLU A 354 -4.10 -4.70 -10.51
N PHE A 355 -5.43 -4.53 -10.52
CA PHE A 355 -6.10 -3.35 -11.05
C PHE A 355 -6.36 -2.27 -10.00
N ILE A 356 -5.57 -2.27 -8.94
CA ILE A 356 -5.60 -1.22 -7.91
C ILE A 356 -4.85 0.02 -8.42
N ASN A 357 -5.36 1.19 -8.04
CA ASN A 357 -4.74 2.48 -8.34
C ASN A 357 -4.99 3.48 -7.20
N LYS A 358 -4.43 4.69 -7.34
CA LYS A 358 -4.51 5.75 -6.31
C LYS A 358 -5.94 6.14 -5.91
N ASP A 359 -6.91 5.99 -6.84
CA ASP A 359 -8.30 6.41 -6.58
C ASP A 359 -9.07 5.41 -5.72
N ILE A 360 -8.67 4.13 -5.72
CA ILE A 360 -9.40 3.04 -5.07
C ILE A 360 -8.64 2.33 -3.96
N ILE A 361 -7.43 2.78 -3.65
CA ILE A 361 -6.60 2.11 -2.62
C ILE A 361 -7.30 2.07 -1.25
N ASN A 362 -7.96 3.14 -0.82
CA ASN A 362 -8.68 3.13 0.47
C ASN A 362 -9.84 2.12 0.45
N SER A 363 -10.49 1.92 -0.69
CA SER A 363 -11.53 0.91 -0.87
C SER A 363 -10.98 -0.51 -0.87
N TYR A 364 -9.80 -0.71 -1.46
CA TYR A 364 -9.08 -1.98 -1.40
C TYR A 364 -8.64 -2.33 0.02
N LEU A 365 -8.05 -1.38 0.74
CA LEU A 365 -7.71 -1.57 2.15
C LEU A 365 -8.94 -1.87 3.01
N GLN A 366 -10.09 -1.25 2.71
CA GLN A 366 -11.34 -1.55 3.39
C GLN A 366 -11.81 -2.99 3.11
N PHE A 367 -11.75 -3.44 1.85
CA PHE A 367 -12.02 -4.84 1.47
C PHE A 367 -11.13 -5.81 2.24
N LEU A 368 -9.82 -5.55 2.30
CA LEU A 368 -8.88 -6.41 3.01
C LEU A 368 -9.16 -6.46 4.52
N ARG A 369 -9.56 -5.34 5.15
CA ARG A 369 -9.98 -5.32 6.56
C ARG A 369 -11.20 -6.21 6.77
N GLU A 370 -12.24 -6.05 5.96
CA GLU A 370 -13.47 -6.84 6.05
C GLU A 370 -13.19 -8.34 5.84
N LEU A 371 -12.45 -8.70 4.80
CA LEU A 371 -12.07 -10.09 4.53
C LEU A 371 -11.20 -10.68 5.67
N SER A 372 -10.24 -9.91 6.19
CA SER A 372 -9.34 -10.38 7.24
C SER A 372 -10.09 -10.71 8.55
N ILE A 373 -11.14 -9.98 8.88
CA ILE A 373 -12.00 -10.27 10.04
C ILE A 373 -12.63 -11.65 9.89
N GLU A 374 -13.20 -11.94 8.73
CA GLU A 374 -13.87 -13.21 8.48
C GLU A 374 -12.88 -14.38 8.36
N CYS A 375 -11.72 -14.18 7.74
CA CYS A 375 -10.66 -15.18 7.69
C CYS A 375 -10.15 -15.53 9.11
N ARG A 376 -9.87 -14.54 9.97
CA ARG A 376 -9.45 -14.78 11.35
C ARG A 376 -10.49 -15.53 12.17
N LYS A 377 -11.78 -15.14 12.07
CA LYS A 377 -12.88 -15.87 12.73
C LYS A 377 -12.96 -17.34 12.33
N ALA A 378 -12.65 -17.62 11.06
CA ALA A 378 -12.64 -18.97 10.51
C ALA A 378 -11.29 -19.72 10.73
N GLY A 379 -10.26 -19.07 11.27
CA GLY A 379 -8.92 -19.64 11.40
C GLY A 379 -8.27 -19.95 10.05
N LYS A 380 -8.51 -19.13 9.03
CA LYS A 380 -8.03 -19.30 7.66
C LYS A 380 -7.01 -18.23 7.31
N VAL A 381 -5.96 -18.63 6.59
CA VAL A 381 -4.88 -17.73 6.19
C VAL A 381 -5.37 -16.73 5.12
N LEU A 382 -4.99 -15.47 5.30
CA LEU A 382 -5.09 -14.43 4.29
C LEU A 382 -3.68 -14.01 3.85
N SER A 383 -3.31 -14.31 2.61
CA SER A 383 -2.09 -13.82 1.96
C SER A 383 -2.42 -12.86 0.82
N ILE A 384 -1.54 -11.89 0.58
CA ILE A 384 -1.75 -10.84 -0.43
C ILE A 384 -0.51 -10.73 -1.29
N ASP A 385 -0.70 -10.82 -2.61
CA ASP A 385 0.35 -10.62 -3.59
C ASP A 385 0.52 -9.14 -3.89
N ASN A 386 1.76 -8.68 -3.95
CA ASN A 386 2.11 -7.30 -4.20
C ASN A 386 3.24 -7.19 -5.22
N TYR A 387 3.18 -6.16 -6.05
CA TYR A 387 4.33 -5.73 -6.83
C TYR A 387 5.50 -5.34 -5.92
N VAL A 388 6.70 -5.41 -6.48
CA VAL A 388 7.91 -4.91 -5.82
C VAL A 388 7.72 -3.44 -5.40
N PRO A 389 8.05 -3.09 -4.15
CA PRO A 389 7.96 -1.71 -3.68
C PRO A 389 8.79 -0.77 -4.56
N SER A 390 8.16 0.26 -5.09
CA SER A 390 8.78 1.27 -5.95
C SER A 390 7.95 2.55 -5.92
N SER A 391 8.47 3.66 -6.46
CA SER A 391 7.68 4.89 -6.63
C SER A 391 6.44 4.70 -7.52
N GLY A 392 6.42 3.66 -8.36
CA GLY A 392 5.27 3.31 -9.20
C GLY A 392 4.22 2.42 -8.54
N SER A 393 4.56 1.77 -7.41
CA SER A 393 3.67 0.85 -6.68
C SER A 393 3.40 1.27 -5.22
N GLU A 394 3.95 2.39 -4.75
CA GLU A 394 3.78 2.87 -3.36
C GLU A 394 2.32 3.04 -2.93
N TYR A 395 1.42 3.32 -3.91
CA TYR A 395 -0.01 3.45 -3.66
C TYR A 395 -0.68 2.15 -3.20
N TYR A 396 -0.08 0.97 -3.40
CA TYR A 396 -0.59 -0.29 -2.84
C TYR A 396 -0.60 -0.30 -1.31
N ASP A 397 0.19 0.57 -0.68
CA ASP A 397 0.20 0.76 0.77
C ASP A 397 0.40 -0.54 1.57
N ILE A 398 1.49 -1.24 1.23
CA ILE A 398 1.86 -2.53 1.83
C ILE A 398 1.89 -2.47 3.36
N ALA A 399 2.28 -1.32 3.93
CA ALA A 399 2.31 -1.13 5.38
C ALA A 399 0.93 -1.37 6.01
N HIS A 400 -0.14 -0.80 5.44
CA HIS A 400 -1.50 -1.00 5.97
C HIS A 400 -2.11 -2.35 5.56
N GLN A 401 -1.71 -2.93 4.42
CA GLN A 401 -2.07 -4.31 4.09
C GLN A 401 -1.50 -5.29 5.13
N SER A 402 -0.24 -5.10 5.53
CA SER A 402 0.45 -5.99 6.47
C SER A 402 -0.16 -6.00 7.87
N LEU A 403 -0.92 -4.97 8.27
CA LEU A 403 -1.63 -4.97 9.55
C LEU A 403 -2.74 -6.04 9.57
N VAL A 404 -3.37 -6.32 8.45
CA VAL A 404 -4.56 -7.17 8.36
C VAL A 404 -4.28 -8.53 7.73
N ALA A 405 -3.30 -8.65 6.84
CA ALA A 405 -2.90 -9.89 6.20
C ALA A 405 -2.02 -10.73 7.12
N ASP A 406 -2.10 -12.03 7.00
CA ASP A 406 -1.20 -12.96 7.67
C ASP A 406 0.17 -12.98 7.00
N TYR A 407 0.18 -12.95 5.66
CA TYR A 407 1.40 -12.89 4.86
C TYR A 407 1.30 -11.89 3.72
N ILE A 408 2.42 -11.23 3.46
CA ILE A 408 2.63 -10.39 2.28
C ILE A 408 3.59 -11.11 1.35
N ILE A 409 3.15 -11.39 0.14
CA ILE A 409 3.97 -11.99 -0.91
C ILE A 409 4.43 -10.89 -1.85
N ILE A 410 5.74 -10.80 -2.09
CA ILE A 410 6.31 -9.83 -3.03
C ILE A 410 6.67 -10.57 -4.30
N MET A 411 6.06 -10.20 -5.41
CA MET A 411 6.32 -10.75 -6.74
C MET A 411 7.64 -10.20 -7.27
N SER A 412 8.77 -10.76 -6.79
CA SER A 412 10.13 -10.31 -7.14
C SER A 412 10.56 -10.86 -8.49
N TYR A 413 9.74 -10.66 -9.53
CA TYR A 413 9.99 -11.05 -10.91
C TYR A 413 9.42 -10.02 -11.88
N ASP A 414 9.57 -10.26 -13.19
CA ASP A 414 9.27 -9.31 -14.25
C ASP A 414 10.07 -7.99 -14.14
N GLU A 415 11.31 -8.06 -13.62
CA GLU A 415 12.28 -6.95 -13.66
C GLU A 415 12.44 -6.47 -15.11
N HIS A 416 12.62 -7.43 -16.05
CA HIS A 416 12.51 -7.20 -17.49
C HIS A 416 11.40 -8.09 -18.06
N TYR A 417 10.50 -7.49 -18.83
CA TYR A 417 9.28 -8.13 -19.34
C TYR A 417 9.08 -7.85 -20.85
N ALA A 418 8.07 -8.45 -21.47
CA ALA A 418 7.86 -8.40 -22.93
C ALA A 418 7.84 -7.01 -23.59
N GLY A 419 7.63 -5.94 -22.83
CA GLY A 419 7.63 -4.56 -23.32
C GLY A 419 8.90 -3.77 -23.00
N SER A 420 9.89 -4.40 -22.37
CA SER A 420 11.14 -3.74 -22.00
C SER A 420 11.94 -3.32 -23.24
N LYS A 421 12.63 -2.18 -23.14
CA LYS A 421 13.52 -1.66 -24.19
C LYS A 421 14.94 -2.22 -24.09
N GLU A 422 15.22 -2.96 -23.03
CA GLU A 422 16.51 -3.60 -22.76
C GLU A 422 16.26 -5.09 -22.50
N ALA A 423 17.17 -5.93 -23.01
CA ALA A 423 17.21 -7.34 -22.65
C ALA A 423 17.82 -7.47 -21.24
N GLY A 424 17.23 -8.29 -20.40
CA GLY A 424 17.71 -8.44 -19.03
C GLY A 424 17.10 -9.62 -18.31
N SER A 425 17.57 -9.83 -17.08
CA SER A 425 17.03 -10.84 -16.16
C SER A 425 15.56 -10.60 -15.85
N VAL A 426 14.79 -11.65 -15.70
CA VAL A 426 13.43 -11.60 -15.15
C VAL A 426 13.46 -11.24 -13.66
N SER A 427 14.53 -11.61 -12.96
CA SER A 427 14.67 -11.38 -11.52
C SER A 427 16.14 -11.51 -11.11
N SER A 428 16.89 -10.42 -11.23
CA SER A 428 18.28 -10.38 -10.74
C SER A 428 18.36 -10.48 -9.21
N MET A 429 19.51 -10.90 -8.68
CA MET A 429 19.70 -10.99 -7.23
C MET A 429 19.62 -9.62 -6.56
N THR A 430 20.14 -8.59 -7.20
CA THR A 430 20.06 -7.20 -6.71
C THR A 430 18.62 -6.71 -6.64
N PHE A 431 17.83 -7.00 -7.68
CA PHE A 431 16.40 -6.67 -7.71
C PHE A 431 15.63 -7.42 -6.61
N THR A 432 15.85 -8.73 -6.49
CA THR A 432 15.19 -9.56 -5.45
C THR A 432 15.55 -9.07 -4.04
N GLU A 433 16.82 -8.83 -3.76
CA GLU A 433 17.27 -8.40 -2.43
C GLU A 433 16.72 -7.02 -2.06
N LYS A 434 16.71 -6.09 -3.02
CA LYS A 434 16.07 -4.78 -2.83
C LYS A 434 14.57 -4.90 -2.57
N ALA A 435 13.85 -5.70 -3.35
CA ALA A 435 12.42 -5.94 -3.19
C ALA A 435 12.06 -6.44 -1.79
N VAL A 436 12.82 -7.42 -1.31
CA VAL A 436 12.67 -7.99 0.04
C VAL A 436 12.98 -6.97 1.13
N SER A 437 14.10 -6.25 1.00
CA SER A 437 14.52 -5.23 1.98
C SER A 437 13.48 -4.11 2.11
N ASP A 438 12.98 -3.59 0.99
CA ASP A 438 11.98 -2.54 0.96
C ASP A 438 10.64 -3.02 1.54
N ALA A 439 10.23 -4.26 1.24
CA ALA A 439 9.03 -4.86 1.82
C ALA A 439 9.13 -5.01 3.34
N ILE A 440 10.27 -5.47 3.86
CA ILE A 440 10.50 -5.57 5.31
C ILE A 440 10.43 -4.18 5.96
N ALA A 441 11.00 -3.17 5.34
CA ALA A 441 10.92 -1.80 5.86
C ALA A 441 9.47 -1.28 5.96
N LEU A 442 8.58 -1.70 5.05
CA LEU A 442 7.16 -1.33 5.06
C LEU A 442 6.33 -2.17 6.04
N THR A 443 6.60 -3.48 6.13
CA THR A 443 5.82 -4.39 6.99
C THR A 443 6.30 -4.40 8.44
N CYS A 444 7.56 -3.99 8.70
CA CYS A 444 8.25 -4.09 9.99
C CYS A 444 8.34 -5.52 10.56
N ASP A 445 8.02 -6.55 9.76
CA ASP A 445 8.03 -7.95 10.19
C ASP A 445 8.42 -8.90 9.05
N ALA A 446 9.70 -9.24 8.97
CA ALA A 446 10.23 -10.15 7.96
C ALA A 446 9.61 -11.57 8.04
N SER A 447 9.17 -12.00 9.23
CA SER A 447 8.60 -13.34 9.45
C SER A 447 7.21 -13.51 8.81
N ARG A 448 6.65 -12.45 8.23
CA ARG A 448 5.38 -12.47 7.48
C ARG A 448 5.55 -12.07 6.01
N VAL A 449 6.78 -11.86 5.55
CA VAL A 449 7.10 -11.58 4.15
C VAL A 449 7.50 -12.88 3.44
N ILE A 450 6.90 -13.14 2.29
CA ILE A 450 7.22 -14.27 1.39
C ILE A 450 7.82 -13.69 0.11
N ASN A 451 8.95 -14.20 -0.33
CA ASN A 451 9.58 -13.81 -1.59
C ASN A 451 9.03 -14.66 -2.75
N GLY A 452 8.28 -14.05 -3.67
CA GLY A 452 7.86 -14.66 -4.92
C GLY A 452 9.03 -14.69 -5.93
N MET A 453 9.37 -15.87 -6.43
CA MET A 453 10.43 -16.04 -7.42
C MET A 453 9.92 -16.71 -8.69
N PRO A 454 10.54 -16.45 -9.87
CA PRO A 454 10.12 -17.07 -11.12
C PRO A 454 10.67 -18.48 -11.26
N PHE A 455 9.88 -19.39 -11.86
CA PHE A 455 10.31 -20.67 -12.44
C PHE A 455 10.40 -20.61 -13.96
N TYR A 456 10.28 -19.41 -14.52
CA TYR A 456 10.44 -19.11 -15.94
C TYR A 456 11.54 -18.09 -16.15
N THR A 457 12.06 -18.04 -17.37
CA THR A 457 12.92 -16.94 -17.81
C THR A 457 12.47 -16.40 -19.16
N ARG A 458 13.25 -15.50 -19.76
CA ARG A 458 12.99 -14.96 -21.10
C ARG A 458 14.14 -15.21 -22.04
N ALA A 459 13.82 -15.75 -23.20
CA ALA A 459 14.73 -15.72 -24.35
C ALA A 459 14.55 -14.38 -25.07
N TRP A 460 15.54 -13.52 -25.01
CA TRP A 460 15.57 -12.24 -25.70
C TRP A 460 16.17 -12.40 -27.09
N ILE A 461 15.58 -11.77 -28.09
CA ILE A 461 16.02 -11.80 -29.47
C ILE A 461 16.25 -10.36 -29.91
N THR A 462 17.53 -10.01 -30.10
CA THR A 462 17.99 -8.72 -30.60
C THR A 462 18.29 -8.85 -32.09
N THR A 463 17.51 -8.18 -32.93
CA THR A 463 17.67 -8.19 -34.38
C THR A 463 18.11 -6.80 -34.87
N PRO A 464 19.30 -6.64 -35.51
CA PRO A 464 19.72 -5.35 -36.05
C PRO A 464 18.66 -4.75 -36.97
N ALA A 465 18.41 -3.46 -36.82
CA ALA A 465 17.52 -2.74 -37.73
C ALA A 465 18.27 -2.46 -39.05
N THR A 466 17.80 -3.04 -40.15
CA THR A 466 18.33 -2.81 -41.50
C THR A 466 17.31 -2.06 -42.33
N ASP A 467 17.76 -1.18 -43.24
CA ASP A 467 16.90 -0.38 -44.10
C ASP A 467 15.84 -1.25 -44.82
N GLY A 468 14.59 -0.87 -44.65
CA GLY A 468 13.44 -1.49 -45.32
C GLY A 468 12.90 -2.78 -44.68
N LYS A 469 13.49 -3.30 -43.57
CA LYS A 469 12.96 -4.47 -42.84
C LYS A 469 12.43 -4.05 -41.47
N LYS A 470 11.17 -4.34 -41.18
CA LYS A 470 10.58 -4.21 -39.85
C LYS A 470 10.82 -5.53 -39.10
N GLY A 471 11.53 -5.48 -37.96
CA GLY A 471 11.71 -6.61 -37.05
C GLY A 471 10.52 -6.84 -36.12
N GLU A 472 10.54 -7.94 -35.39
CA GLU A 472 9.57 -8.25 -34.34
C GLU A 472 9.95 -7.56 -33.02
N GLY A 473 8.95 -7.08 -32.28
CA GLY A 473 9.13 -6.51 -30.94
C GLY A 473 9.23 -5.00 -30.90
N VAL A 474 9.95 -4.50 -29.90
CA VAL A 474 10.14 -3.07 -29.61
C VAL A 474 11.31 -2.54 -30.44
N TYR A 475 11.11 -1.46 -31.16
CA TYR A 475 12.21 -0.75 -31.82
C TYR A 475 13.00 0.04 -30.78
N VAL A 476 14.31 -0.14 -30.78
CA VAL A 476 15.23 0.53 -29.85
C VAL A 476 16.25 1.33 -30.67
N GLU A 477 16.35 2.61 -30.35
CA GLU A 477 17.39 3.49 -30.88
C GLU A 477 18.63 3.38 -29.99
N ASP A 478 19.74 2.88 -30.54
CA ASP A 478 21.03 2.77 -29.86
C ASP A 478 22.12 3.47 -30.69
N ALA A 479 22.48 4.67 -30.24
CA ALA A 479 23.48 5.50 -30.92
C ALA A 479 24.89 4.90 -30.89
N THR A 480 25.13 3.94 -30.00
CA THR A 480 26.48 3.34 -29.83
C THR A 480 26.65 2.07 -30.64
N ASN A 481 25.65 1.17 -30.60
CA ASN A 481 25.73 -0.16 -31.20
C ASN A 481 24.88 -0.31 -32.47
N GLY A 482 24.15 0.73 -32.85
CA GLY A 482 23.18 0.71 -33.94
C GLY A 482 21.80 0.28 -33.52
N ASN A 483 20.77 0.81 -34.20
CA ASN A 483 19.38 0.53 -33.88
C ASN A 483 19.01 -0.94 -34.07
N TYR A 484 18.09 -1.45 -33.25
CA TYR A 484 17.66 -2.84 -33.29
C TYR A 484 16.19 -3.01 -32.91
N TYR A 485 15.66 -4.18 -33.20
CA TYR A 485 14.38 -4.67 -32.68
C TYR A 485 14.62 -5.67 -31.57
N LEU A 486 13.93 -5.48 -30.45
CA LEU A 486 14.02 -6.35 -29.28
C LEU A 486 12.68 -7.09 -29.09
N SER A 487 12.69 -8.40 -29.21
CA SER A 487 11.56 -9.25 -28.85
C SER A 487 11.94 -10.25 -27.77
N SER A 488 10.98 -10.82 -27.07
CA SER A 488 11.25 -11.84 -26.07
C SER A 488 10.09 -12.83 -25.94
N GLN A 489 10.45 -14.03 -25.51
CA GLN A 489 9.51 -15.09 -25.20
C GLN A 489 9.77 -15.62 -23.79
N ALA A 490 8.73 -15.69 -22.95
CA ALA A 490 8.80 -16.41 -21.68
C ALA A 490 8.94 -17.90 -21.95
N ILE A 491 9.91 -18.55 -21.31
CA ILE A 491 10.24 -19.96 -21.50
C ILE A 491 10.49 -20.65 -20.16
N THR A 492 10.23 -21.96 -20.11
CA THR A 492 10.51 -22.81 -18.94
C THR A 492 12.01 -23.01 -18.73
N MET A 493 12.41 -23.45 -17.53
CA MET A 493 13.82 -23.81 -17.26
C MET A 493 14.32 -24.88 -18.22
N ASP A 494 13.55 -25.91 -18.51
CA ASP A 494 13.92 -26.97 -19.46
C ASP A 494 14.04 -26.45 -20.88
N LYS A 495 13.16 -25.55 -21.31
CA LYS A 495 13.26 -24.94 -22.65
C LYS A 495 14.50 -24.06 -22.78
N ALA A 496 14.86 -23.32 -21.74
CA ALA A 496 16.12 -22.56 -21.73
C ALA A 496 17.33 -23.50 -21.89
N LYS A 497 17.36 -24.61 -21.14
CA LYS A 497 18.41 -25.64 -21.23
C LYS A 497 18.48 -26.25 -22.61
N GLU A 498 17.35 -26.61 -23.22
CA GLU A 498 17.27 -27.11 -24.59
C GLU A 498 17.90 -26.10 -25.59
N LEU A 499 17.54 -24.82 -25.49
CA LEU A 499 17.99 -23.80 -26.42
C LEU A 499 19.50 -23.63 -26.43
N TYR A 500 20.14 -23.45 -25.27
CA TYR A 500 21.60 -23.26 -25.22
C TYR A 500 22.36 -24.57 -25.53
N THR A 501 21.79 -25.73 -25.21
CA THR A 501 22.39 -27.03 -25.56
C THR A 501 22.41 -27.24 -27.07
N ASN A 502 21.30 -26.92 -27.74
CA ASN A 502 21.20 -27.01 -29.21
C ASN A 502 22.14 -25.99 -29.90
N ALA A 503 22.32 -24.81 -29.32
CA ALA A 503 23.26 -23.82 -29.78
C ALA A 503 24.73 -24.19 -29.47
N LYS A 504 24.99 -25.22 -28.69
CA LYS A 504 26.32 -25.70 -28.24
C LYS A 504 27.10 -24.61 -27.47
N VAL A 505 26.40 -23.74 -26.75
CA VAL A 505 27.01 -22.75 -25.85
C VAL A 505 26.94 -23.24 -24.41
N LYS A 506 27.88 -22.76 -23.59
CA LYS A 506 27.90 -23.06 -22.15
C LYS A 506 27.50 -21.82 -21.37
N PRO A 507 26.70 -21.99 -20.28
CA PRO A 507 26.43 -20.91 -19.36
C PRO A 507 27.72 -20.33 -18.75
N THR A 508 27.74 -19.01 -18.61
CA THR A 508 28.74 -18.27 -17.85
C THR A 508 28.05 -17.51 -16.72
N PHE A 509 28.71 -17.40 -15.58
CA PHE A 509 28.13 -16.67 -14.47
C PHE A 509 28.22 -15.15 -14.73
N ASP A 510 27.10 -14.46 -14.63
CA ASP A 510 26.99 -13.01 -14.70
C ASP A 510 26.94 -12.45 -13.26
N GLU A 511 28.04 -11.87 -12.82
CA GLU A 511 28.15 -11.29 -11.47
C GLU A 511 27.20 -10.12 -11.23
N THR A 512 26.80 -9.41 -12.29
CA THR A 512 25.92 -8.25 -12.20
C THR A 512 24.51 -8.67 -11.79
N THR A 513 24.01 -9.74 -12.38
CA THR A 513 22.68 -10.27 -12.08
C THR A 513 22.68 -11.38 -11.03
N GLY A 514 23.86 -11.97 -10.74
CA GLY A 514 24.02 -13.11 -9.85
C GLY A 514 23.43 -14.40 -10.43
N GLN A 515 23.39 -14.53 -11.75
CA GLN A 515 22.78 -15.65 -12.48
C GLN A 515 23.73 -16.22 -13.54
N ASN A 516 23.45 -17.45 -13.96
CA ASN A 516 24.06 -17.98 -15.17
C ASN A 516 23.42 -17.32 -16.41
N PHE A 517 24.25 -17.03 -17.41
CA PHE A 517 23.87 -16.33 -18.62
C PHE A 517 24.38 -17.07 -19.86
N VAL A 518 23.60 -17.05 -20.94
CA VAL A 518 24.01 -17.52 -22.25
C VAL A 518 23.66 -16.50 -23.33
N SER A 519 24.53 -16.38 -24.32
CA SER A 519 24.25 -15.62 -25.53
C SER A 519 24.79 -16.37 -26.75
N TYR A 520 24.05 -16.32 -27.87
CA TYR A 520 24.45 -16.97 -29.12
C TYR A 520 23.78 -16.34 -30.33
N GLU A 521 24.43 -16.46 -31.48
CA GLU A 521 23.90 -15.98 -32.76
C GLU A 521 22.89 -16.97 -33.35
N LYS A 522 21.79 -16.45 -33.90
CA LYS A 522 20.76 -17.18 -34.61
C LYS A 522 20.32 -16.42 -35.87
N GLY A 523 20.96 -16.75 -37.00
CA GLY A 523 20.85 -15.97 -38.24
C GLY A 523 21.44 -14.56 -38.05
N ASP A 524 20.65 -13.54 -38.35
CA ASP A 524 21.05 -12.12 -38.17
C ASP A 524 20.75 -11.60 -36.75
N SER A 525 20.31 -12.43 -35.86
CA SER A 525 19.88 -12.02 -34.51
C SER A 525 20.73 -12.66 -33.43
N THR A 526 20.85 -11.97 -32.30
CA THR A 526 21.48 -12.49 -31.08
C THR A 526 20.39 -12.92 -30.10
N VAL A 527 20.52 -14.14 -29.55
CA VAL A 527 19.66 -14.66 -28.48
C VAL A 527 20.39 -14.54 -27.15
N SER A 528 19.78 -13.93 -26.15
CA SER A 528 20.32 -13.78 -24.81
C SER A 528 19.34 -14.30 -23.75
N ILE A 529 19.84 -15.07 -22.76
CA ILE A 529 19.00 -15.70 -21.73
C ILE A 529 19.75 -15.63 -20.40
N TRP A 530 19.20 -14.96 -19.38
CA TRP A 530 19.57 -15.12 -17.98
C TRP A 530 18.83 -16.31 -17.41
N LEU A 531 19.55 -17.32 -16.96
CA LEU A 531 18.97 -18.63 -16.64
C LEU A 531 18.33 -18.62 -15.24
N GLU A 532 17.14 -19.17 -15.16
CA GLU A 532 16.62 -19.66 -13.89
C GLU A 532 17.05 -21.13 -13.76
N ASP A 533 17.86 -21.42 -12.75
CA ASP A 533 18.46 -22.71 -12.48
C ASP A 533 18.81 -22.89 -10.99
N ALA A 534 19.52 -23.95 -10.64
CA ALA A 534 19.91 -24.22 -9.27
C ALA A 534 20.73 -23.08 -8.63
N THR A 535 21.52 -22.33 -9.41
CA THR A 535 22.32 -21.21 -8.93
C THR A 535 21.43 -20.05 -8.50
N SER A 536 20.52 -19.60 -9.37
CA SER A 536 19.62 -18.49 -9.10
C SER A 536 18.62 -18.81 -7.99
N VAL A 537 18.04 -20.02 -8.00
CA VAL A 537 17.08 -20.45 -6.96
C VAL A 537 17.77 -20.54 -5.60
N LYS A 538 18.98 -21.12 -5.53
CA LYS A 538 19.74 -21.18 -4.27
C LYS A 538 20.02 -19.78 -3.73
N SER A 539 20.44 -18.85 -4.56
CA SER A 539 20.74 -17.48 -4.14
C SER A 539 19.51 -16.78 -3.54
N ARG A 540 18.30 -16.98 -4.09
CA ARG A 540 17.04 -16.46 -3.53
C ARG A 540 16.64 -17.16 -2.22
N LEU A 541 16.92 -18.44 -2.08
CA LEU A 541 16.71 -19.15 -0.82
C LEU A 541 17.69 -18.67 0.26
N ASP A 542 18.93 -18.36 -0.10
CA ASP A 542 19.91 -17.74 0.80
C ASP A 542 19.46 -16.32 1.24
N ILE A 543 18.82 -15.53 0.35
CA ILE A 543 18.18 -14.25 0.71
C ILE A 543 17.04 -14.50 1.70
N MET A 544 16.18 -15.50 1.50
CA MET A 544 15.13 -15.87 2.46
C MET A 544 15.72 -16.14 3.86
N GLU A 545 16.79 -16.92 3.94
CA GLU A 545 17.45 -17.22 5.23
C GLU A 545 18.11 -15.99 5.84
N LYS A 546 18.84 -15.19 5.01
CA LYS A 546 19.52 -13.98 5.44
C LYS A 546 18.57 -13.00 6.14
N TYR A 547 17.41 -12.79 5.55
CA TYR A 547 16.40 -11.86 6.06
C TYR A 547 15.37 -12.49 6.98
N LYS A 548 15.44 -13.81 7.22
CA LYS A 548 14.50 -14.58 8.06
C LYS A 548 13.05 -14.43 7.62
N LEU A 549 12.84 -14.54 6.31
CA LEU A 549 11.50 -14.44 5.73
C LEU A 549 10.59 -15.60 6.16
N ALA A 550 9.28 -15.39 6.03
CA ALA A 550 8.26 -16.44 6.22
C ALA A 550 8.46 -17.62 5.26
N GLY A 551 8.97 -17.37 4.05
CA GLY A 551 9.18 -18.39 3.05
C GLY A 551 9.38 -17.83 1.65
N VAL A 552 9.12 -18.68 0.67
CA VAL A 552 9.16 -18.35 -0.76
C VAL A 552 7.90 -18.84 -1.47
N ALA A 553 7.60 -18.21 -2.61
CA ALA A 553 6.54 -18.62 -3.53
C ALA A 553 7.13 -18.74 -4.95
N TYR A 554 6.59 -19.68 -5.75
CA TYR A 554 7.13 -20.01 -7.09
C TYR A 554 6.10 -19.73 -8.18
N TRP A 555 6.41 -18.79 -9.10
CA TRP A 555 5.60 -18.53 -10.28
C TRP A 555 6.25 -19.19 -11.51
N ARG A 556 5.74 -20.30 -11.99
CA ARG A 556 4.68 -21.13 -11.46
C ARG A 556 5.07 -22.61 -11.62
N LEU A 557 4.41 -23.46 -10.87
CA LEU A 557 4.59 -24.91 -10.98
C LEU A 557 4.38 -25.38 -12.42
N GLY A 558 5.20 -26.36 -12.85
CA GLY A 558 5.24 -26.91 -14.21
C GLY A 558 6.11 -26.09 -15.19
N GLN A 559 6.86 -25.09 -14.69
CA GLN A 559 7.85 -24.37 -15.49
C GLN A 559 9.30 -24.65 -15.04
N GLU A 560 9.45 -25.29 -13.91
CA GLU A 560 10.74 -25.71 -13.35
C GLU A 560 11.25 -27.01 -13.97
N THR A 561 12.56 -27.22 -13.82
CA THR A 561 13.20 -28.54 -14.03
C THR A 561 13.00 -29.39 -12.78
N ASP A 562 12.70 -30.69 -12.91
CA ASP A 562 12.46 -31.62 -11.77
C ASP A 562 13.58 -31.55 -10.72
N SER A 563 14.83 -31.45 -11.15
CA SER A 563 15.99 -31.42 -10.26
C SER A 563 16.10 -30.16 -9.40
N ILE A 564 15.32 -29.10 -9.66
CA ILE A 564 15.37 -27.88 -8.89
C ILE A 564 14.94 -28.10 -7.44
N TRP A 565 14.04 -29.08 -7.24
CA TRP A 565 13.53 -29.44 -5.92
C TRP A 565 14.60 -30.01 -4.99
N ASP A 566 15.69 -30.56 -5.54
CA ASP A 566 16.86 -30.98 -4.75
C ASP A 566 17.61 -29.78 -4.16
N THR A 567 17.56 -28.62 -4.83
CA THR A 567 18.10 -27.36 -4.33
C THR A 567 17.19 -26.73 -3.27
N ILE A 568 15.85 -26.85 -3.44
CA ILE A 568 14.85 -26.25 -2.55
C ILE A 568 14.71 -27.03 -1.25
N TYR A 569 14.65 -28.36 -1.31
CA TYR A 569 14.33 -29.24 -0.20
C TYR A 569 15.14 -29.00 1.08
N PRO A 570 16.46 -28.75 1.03
CA PRO A 570 17.26 -28.52 2.25
C PRO A 570 16.76 -27.37 3.14
N TYR A 571 16.07 -26.38 2.58
CA TYR A 571 15.56 -25.19 3.29
C TYR A 571 14.19 -25.44 3.96
N PHE A 572 13.50 -26.54 3.62
CA PHE A 572 12.13 -26.84 4.06
C PHE A 572 11.97 -28.24 4.69
N LYS A 573 13.06 -28.79 5.20
CA LYS A 573 13.06 -30.09 5.93
C LYS A 573 12.30 -29.99 7.25
#